data_54351206f7760cdf1e502d27dfbf6ef2
#
_entry.id   54351206f7760cdf1e502d27dfbf6ef2
#
_cell.length_a   1.000
_cell.length_b   1.000
_cell.length_c   1.000
_cell.angle_alpha   90.00
_cell.angle_beta   90.00
_cell.angle_gamma   90.00
#
_symmetry.space_group_name_H-M   'P 1'
#
loop_
_entity.id
_entity.type
_entity.pdbx_description
1 polymer ?
#
loop_
_entity_poly.entity_id
_entity_poly.type
_entity_poly.pdbx_seq_one_letter_code
_entity_poly.pdbx_strand_id
1 'polypeptide(L)'
;MKKIFLIITAMLALSFSSKADNLRILAEAGDEATLTAAIAQFEEANPGVTVEASYLGWDDFMSTIKLKMADNDPPDLAHGNQGFTVDGTLIQSGLVISLEKYADAYGWKKLFADGALAEFMWSDDGKTWGSGNLYGISPVAEDVIVYYNKDKLKSLGLSVPSTFAEFENALKVSKDAGELPIALGGADGWPIIHVWGLVEGAHVDPSQTR
;
A
#
# COMPACT_ATOMS: atom_id res chain seq x y z
N MET A 1 45.11 28.24 57.97
CA MET A 1 44.12 27.16 58.07
C MET A 1 43.05 27.49 57.02
N LYS A 2 43.18 26.90 55.81
CA LYS A 2 42.21 27.10 54.70
C LYS A 2 41.18 25.98 54.76
N LYS A 3 39.93 26.33 54.99
CA LYS A 3 38.82 25.42 54.93
C LYS A 3 38.42 25.20 53.49
N ILE A 4 38.59 23.98 52.97
CA ILE A 4 38.14 23.55 51.67
C ILE A 4 36.66 23.14 51.82
N PHE A 5 35.78 23.90 51.18
CA PHE A 5 34.36 23.52 51.04
C PHE A 5 34.23 22.55 49.86
N LEU A 6 33.92 21.30 50.16
CA LEU A 6 33.62 20.28 49.16
C LEU A 6 32.12 20.38 48.79
N ILE A 7 31.81 20.97 47.65
CA ILE A 7 30.47 21.00 47.12
C ILE A 7 30.26 19.68 46.36
N ILE A 8 29.55 18.75 46.99
CA ILE A 8 29.05 17.54 46.31
C ILE A 8 27.79 17.92 45.55
N THR A 9 27.95 18.15 44.26
CA THR A 9 26.83 18.33 43.33
C THR A 9 26.25 16.93 43.07
N ALA A 10 25.20 16.58 43.79
CA ALA A 10 24.40 15.39 43.48
C ALA A 10 23.70 15.64 42.13
N MET A 11 24.23 15.11 41.06
CA MET A 11 23.50 14.96 39.78
C MET A 11 22.38 13.96 40.03
N LEU A 12 21.18 14.45 40.31
CA LEU A 12 19.96 13.68 40.15
C LEU A 12 19.81 13.34 38.68
N ALA A 13 20.24 12.18 38.26
CA ALA A 13 19.87 11.59 37.03
C ALA A 13 18.34 11.31 37.11
N LEU A 14 17.55 12.25 36.64
CA LEU A 14 16.16 12.01 36.33
C LEU A 14 16.15 10.97 35.19
N SER A 15 16.13 9.72 35.55
CA SER A 15 15.75 8.64 34.66
C SER A 15 14.30 8.93 34.26
N PHE A 16 14.10 9.64 33.17
CA PHE A 16 12.83 9.60 32.46
C PHE A 16 12.67 8.13 32.04
N SER A 17 11.93 7.37 32.83
CA SER A 17 11.40 6.10 32.38
C SER A 17 10.44 6.46 31.23
N SER A 18 10.95 6.51 30.01
CA SER A 18 10.07 6.51 28.86
C SER A 18 9.31 5.18 28.96
N LYS A 19 8.03 5.28 29.18
CA LYS A 19 7.15 4.13 28.97
C LYS A 19 7.46 3.66 27.56
N ALA A 20 7.87 2.39 27.42
CA ALA A 20 8.08 1.85 26.08
C ALA A 20 6.73 1.99 25.35
N ASP A 21 6.74 2.74 24.27
CA ASP A 21 5.56 2.84 23.43
C ASP A 21 5.53 1.57 22.58
N ASN A 22 4.45 0.81 22.72
CA ASN A 22 4.21 -0.37 21.89
C ASN A 22 3.29 0.02 20.74
N LEU A 23 3.79 -0.06 19.51
CA LEU A 23 3.02 0.14 18.30
C LEU A 23 2.52 -1.21 17.77
N ARG A 24 1.27 -1.28 17.38
CA ARG A 24 0.65 -2.49 16.83
C ARG A 24 0.29 -2.29 15.38
N ILE A 25 0.73 -3.23 14.56
CA ILE A 25 0.46 -3.24 13.11
C ILE A 25 -0.40 -4.45 12.78
N LEU A 26 -1.45 -4.24 12.02
CA LEU A 26 -2.22 -5.30 11.36
C LEU A 26 -1.95 -5.26 9.86
N ALA A 27 -1.38 -6.32 9.31
CA ALA A 27 -0.99 -6.39 7.92
C ALA A 27 -1.47 -7.67 7.22
N GLU A 28 -1.38 -7.67 5.90
CA GLU A 28 -1.55 -8.85 5.08
C GLU A 28 -0.29 -9.72 5.14
N ALA A 29 -0.46 -11.05 5.07
CA ALA A 29 0.65 -12.00 5.24
C ALA A 29 1.76 -11.87 4.19
N GLY A 30 1.46 -11.40 2.98
CA GLY A 30 2.44 -11.13 1.94
C GLY A 30 3.44 -10.03 2.29
N ASP A 31 3.08 -9.13 3.21
CA ASP A 31 3.93 -8.02 3.65
C ASP A 31 4.95 -8.41 4.73
N GLU A 32 4.84 -9.60 5.32
CA GLU A 32 5.61 -9.99 6.51
C GLU A 32 7.12 -9.77 6.35
N ALA A 33 7.68 -10.20 5.24
CA ALA A 33 9.12 -10.08 5.01
C ALA A 33 9.58 -8.62 4.95
N THR A 34 8.83 -7.77 4.25
CA THR A 34 9.12 -6.35 4.09
C THR A 34 8.95 -5.59 5.39
N LEU A 35 7.85 -5.84 6.10
CA LEU A 35 7.56 -5.19 7.38
C LEU A 35 8.54 -5.61 8.47
N THR A 36 8.92 -6.89 8.55
CA THR A 36 9.93 -7.36 9.51
C THR A 36 11.24 -6.59 9.35
N ALA A 37 11.70 -6.39 8.11
CA ALA A 37 12.91 -5.63 7.86
C ALA A 37 12.78 -4.15 8.22
N ALA A 38 11.63 -3.54 7.92
CA ALA A 38 11.34 -2.14 8.24
C ALA A 38 11.20 -1.92 9.76
N ILE A 39 10.52 -2.83 10.47
CA ILE A 39 10.35 -2.79 11.92
C ILE A 39 11.71 -2.84 12.62
N ALA A 40 12.59 -3.75 12.22
CA ALA A 40 13.92 -3.85 12.83
C ALA A 40 14.72 -2.54 12.69
N GLN A 41 14.67 -1.89 11.53
CA GLN A 41 15.31 -0.59 11.31
C GLN A 41 14.65 0.53 12.13
N PHE A 42 13.33 0.51 12.25
CA PHE A 42 12.58 1.49 13.01
C PHE A 42 12.90 1.41 14.51
N GLU A 43 12.92 0.21 15.09
CA GLU A 43 13.24 -0.02 16.50
C GLU A 43 14.70 0.34 16.83
N GLU A 44 15.64 0.06 15.90
CA GLU A 44 17.03 0.50 16.03
C GLU A 44 17.15 2.03 16.07
N ALA A 45 16.39 2.71 15.22
CA ALA A 45 16.38 4.18 15.15
C ALA A 45 15.61 4.86 16.29
N ASN A 46 14.71 4.12 16.97
CA ASN A 46 13.84 4.64 18.03
C ASN A 46 13.95 3.79 19.31
N PRO A 47 15.07 3.88 20.07
CA PRO A 47 15.26 3.11 21.29
C PRO A 47 14.13 3.36 22.29
N GLY A 48 13.49 2.29 22.76
CA GLY A 48 12.37 2.35 23.71
C GLY A 48 10.99 2.27 23.05
N VAL A 49 10.92 2.19 21.72
CA VAL A 49 9.70 1.80 21.00
C VAL A 49 9.81 0.33 20.61
N THR A 50 8.71 -0.39 20.73
CA THR A 50 8.57 -1.76 20.22
C THR A 50 7.42 -1.82 19.23
N VAL A 51 7.51 -2.69 18.23
CA VAL A 51 6.48 -2.85 17.21
C VAL A 51 6.03 -4.30 17.15
N GLU A 52 4.75 -4.53 17.43
CA GLU A 52 4.10 -5.83 17.29
C GLU A 52 3.30 -5.86 16.00
N ALA A 53 3.69 -6.71 15.04
CA ALA A 53 2.96 -6.91 13.81
C ALA A 53 2.16 -8.22 13.86
N SER A 54 0.90 -8.15 13.46
CA SER A 54 0.00 -9.29 13.27
C SER A 54 -0.32 -9.43 11.79
N TYR A 55 -0.24 -10.64 11.27
CA TYR A 55 -0.43 -10.92 9.85
C TYR A 55 -1.64 -11.81 9.65
N LEU A 56 -2.46 -11.48 8.65
CA LEU A 56 -3.62 -12.27 8.25
C LEU A 56 -3.50 -12.64 6.78
N GLY A 57 -4.00 -13.81 6.41
CA GLY A 57 -4.23 -14.12 5.00
C GLY A 57 -5.24 -13.15 4.39
N TRP A 58 -5.15 -12.93 3.07
CA TRP A 58 -5.95 -11.91 2.37
C TRP A 58 -7.44 -11.98 2.65
N ASP A 59 -8.05 -13.16 2.59
CA ASP A 59 -9.50 -13.32 2.79
C ASP A 59 -9.91 -12.99 4.22
N ASP A 60 -9.13 -13.43 5.22
CA ASP A 60 -9.35 -13.11 6.62
C ASP A 60 -9.14 -11.62 6.89
N PHE A 61 -8.12 -11.02 6.27
CA PHE A 61 -7.86 -9.60 6.35
C PHE A 61 -9.06 -8.80 5.82
N MET A 62 -9.47 -9.03 4.59
CA MET A 62 -10.57 -8.32 3.93
C MET A 62 -11.90 -8.45 4.68
N SER A 63 -12.16 -9.62 5.27
CA SER A 63 -13.42 -9.88 6.00
C SER A 63 -13.43 -9.26 7.41
N THR A 64 -12.27 -9.00 8.03
CA THR A 64 -12.20 -8.60 9.44
C THR A 64 -11.65 -7.21 9.70
N ILE A 65 -10.98 -6.57 8.73
CA ILE A 65 -10.27 -5.29 8.93
C ILE A 65 -11.16 -4.22 9.57
N LYS A 66 -12.38 -4.03 9.09
CA LYS A 66 -13.31 -3.04 9.63
C LYS A 66 -13.66 -3.30 11.10
N LEU A 67 -13.87 -4.56 11.46
CA LEU A 67 -14.18 -4.95 12.84
C LEU A 67 -12.97 -4.72 13.75
N LYS A 68 -11.77 -5.06 13.29
CA LYS A 68 -10.53 -4.86 14.05
C LYS A 68 -10.22 -3.38 14.25
N MET A 69 -10.46 -2.54 13.24
CA MET A 69 -10.30 -1.08 13.36
C MET A 69 -11.38 -0.42 14.21
N ALA A 70 -12.56 -1.05 14.34
CA ALA A 70 -13.65 -0.57 15.18
C ALA A 70 -13.65 -1.12 16.61
N ASP A 71 -12.66 -1.94 16.98
CA ASP A 71 -12.52 -2.48 18.33
C ASP A 71 -12.25 -1.36 19.36
N ASN A 72 -12.46 -1.66 20.64
CA ASN A 72 -12.09 -0.74 21.73
C ASN A 72 -10.58 -0.55 21.87
N ASP A 73 -9.80 -1.45 21.30
CA ASP A 73 -8.33 -1.45 21.32
C ASP A 73 -7.80 -1.79 19.90
N PRO A 74 -7.97 -0.89 18.91
CA PRO A 74 -7.59 -1.14 17.54
C PRO A 74 -6.06 -1.14 17.36
N PRO A 75 -5.53 -1.68 16.26
CA PRO A 75 -4.13 -1.49 15.90
C PRO A 75 -3.84 -0.02 15.61
N ASP A 76 -2.59 0.41 15.84
CA ASP A 76 -2.13 1.79 15.55
C ASP A 76 -1.95 2.04 14.06
N LEU A 77 -1.57 1.00 13.32
CA LEU A 77 -1.42 0.99 11.87
C LEU A 77 -2.09 -0.26 11.30
N ALA A 78 -2.68 -0.10 10.13
CA ALA A 78 -3.24 -1.23 9.39
C ALA A 78 -2.85 -1.15 7.91
N HIS A 79 -2.67 -2.31 7.30
CA HIS A 79 -2.65 -2.41 5.85
C HIS A 79 -4.01 -1.91 5.33
N GLY A 80 -3.97 -1.05 4.30
CA GLY A 80 -5.16 -0.59 3.59
C GLY A 80 -5.35 -1.36 2.29
N ASN A 81 -6.44 -1.09 1.62
CA ASN A 81 -6.63 -1.49 0.23
C ASN A 81 -7.39 -0.37 -0.49
N GLN A 82 -6.77 0.18 -1.52
CA GLN A 82 -7.32 1.33 -2.23
C GLN A 82 -8.73 1.05 -2.76
N GLY A 83 -9.54 2.10 -2.79
CA GLY A 83 -10.93 2.04 -3.24
C GLY A 83 -11.94 1.95 -2.09
N PHE A 84 -13.21 1.86 -2.47
CA PHE A 84 -14.33 2.01 -1.54
C PHE A 84 -14.51 0.85 -0.56
N THR A 85 -14.00 -0.34 -0.91
CA THR A 85 -14.26 -1.57 -0.13
C THR A 85 -13.57 -1.54 1.23
N VAL A 86 -12.32 -1.09 1.31
CA VAL A 86 -11.55 -0.98 2.56
C VAL A 86 -11.35 0.48 2.92
N ASP A 87 -10.51 1.22 2.21
CA ASP A 87 -10.10 2.56 2.60
C ASP A 87 -11.29 3.51 2.71
N GLY A 88 -12.16 3.58 1.68
CA GLY A 88 -13.36 4.41 1.72
C GLY A 88 -14.29 4.05 2.87
N THR A 89 -14.44 2.76 3.17
CA THR A 89 -15.26 2.30 4.29
C THR A 89 -14.69 2.71 5.65
N LEU A 90 -13.37 2.60 5.85
CA LEU A 90 -12.69 2.99 7.08
C LEU A 90 -12.77 4.51 7.30
N ILE A 91 -12.55 5.30 6.24
CA ILE A 91 -12.62 6.76 6.27
C ILE A 91 -14.05 7.23 6.59
N GLN A 92 -15.06 6.72 5.87
CA GLN A 92 -16.48 7.05 6.11
C GLN A 92 -16.93 6.71 7.52
N SER A 93 -16.34 5.68 8.12
CA SER A 93 -16.64 5.25 9.48
C SER A 93 -15.82 6.01 10.56
N GLY A 94 -14.91 6.91 10.16
CA GLY A 94 -14.04 7.66 11.09
C GLY A 94 -13.04 6.78 11.84
N LEU A 95 -12.67 5.62 11.25
CA LEU A 95 -11.79 4.63 11.87
C LEU A 95 -10.30 4.88 11.58
N VAL A 96 -10.00 5.79 10.67
CA VAL A 96 -8.64 6.21 10.30
C VAL A 96 -8.56 7.74 10.27
N ILE A 97 -7.36 8.26 10.46
CA ILE A 97 -7.09 9.70 10.48
C ILE A 97 -6.44 10.15 9.17
N SER A 98 -6.64 11.42 8.80
CA SER A 98 -5.87 12.04 7.73
C SER A 98 -4.39 12.10 8.08
N LEU A 99 -3.54 11.71 7.12
CA LEU A 99 -2.09 11.78 7.20
C LEU A 99 -1.52 13.06 6.58
N GLU A 100 -2.36 13.97 6.10
CA GLU A 100 -1.98 15.16 5.35
C GLU A 100 -0.89 16.00 6.05
N LYS A 101 -1.11 16.32 7.34
CA LYS A 101 -0.14 17.09 8.12
C LYS A 101 1.21 16.40 8.30
N TYR A 102 1.22 15.06 8.31
CA TYR A 102 2.44 14.26 8.43
C TYR A 102 3.15 14.18 7.07
N ALA A 103 2.39 14.03 6.00
CA ALA A 103 2.92 14.03 4.65
C ALA A 103 3.66 15.34 4.33
N ASP A 104 3.11 16.47 4.76
CA ASP A 104 3.74 17.77 4.63
C ASP A 104 5.00 17.89 5.50
N ALA A 105 4.91 17.51 6.79
CA ALA A 105 6.00 17.62 7.75
C ALA A 105 7.20 16.74 7.37
N TYR A 106 6.96 15.54 6.87
CA TYR A 106 8.01 14.59 6.46
C TYR A 106 8.35 14.64 4.97
N GLY A 107 7.66 15.48 4.20
CA GLY A 107 7.93 15.69 2.79
C GLY A 107 7.57 14.49 1.90
N TRP A 108 6.63 13.64 2.31
CA TRP A 108 6.25 12.43 1.59
C TRP A 108 5.76 12.72 0.17
N LYS A 109 5.05 13.82 -0.03
CA LYS A 109 4.56 14.24 -1.36
C LYS A 109 5.68 14.46 -2.39
N LYS A 110 6.92 14.62 -1.94
CA LYS A 110 8.10 14.76 -2.83
C LYS A 110 8.73 13.41 -3.20
N LEU A 111 8.35 12.35 -2.51
CA LEU A 111 8.90 11.00 -2.70
C LEU A 111 8.08 10.18 -3.70
N PHE A 112 6.83 10.56 -3.95
CA PHE A 112 5.89 9.82 -4.78
C PHE A 112 5.41 10.67 -5.95
N ALA A 113 5.07 10.03 -7.06
CA ALA A 113 4.38 10.70 -8.17
C ALA A 113 2.94 11.07 -7.75
N ASP A 114 2.43 12.18 -8.29
CA ASP A 114 1.08 12.68 -7.96
C ASP A 114 -0.01 11.62 -8.18
N GLY A 115 0.10 10.83 -9.25
CA GLY A 115 -0.83 9.73 -9.54
C GLY A 115 -0.82 8.63 -8.49
N ALA A 116 0.35 8.28 -7.95
CA ALA A 116 0.47 7.28 -6.90
C ALA A 116 -0.12 7.78 -5.57
N LEU A 117 0.04 9.06 -5.26
CA LEU A 117 -0.58 9.65 -4.06
C LEU A 117 -2.10 9.73 -4.19
N ALA A 118 -2.62 10.01 -5.38
CA ALA A 118 -4.05 10.10 -5.62
C ALA A 118 -4.81 8.83 -5.26
N GLU A 119 -4.17 7.66 -5.35
CA GLU A 119 -4.78 6.37 -4.94
C GLU A 119 -5.11 6.31 -3.44
N PHE A 120 -4.44 7.13 -2.61
CA PHE A 120 -4.65 7.20 -1.16
C PHE A 120 -5.29 8.51 -0.70
N MET A 121 -5.72 9.35 -1.66
CA MET A 121 -6.40 10.62 -1.35
C MET A 121 -7.90 10.47 -1.36
N TRP A 122 -8.54 11.07 -0.35
CA TRP A 122 -9.97 11.03 -0.16
C TRP A 122 -10.51 12.35 0.37
N SER A 123 -11.75 12.68 0.00
CA SER A 123 -12.51 13.69 0.75
C SER A 123 -12.69 13.26 2.21
N ASP A 124 -12.80 14.21 3.13
CA ASP A 124 -12.92 13.92 4.57
C ASP A 124 -14.18 13.10 4.94
N ASP A 125 -15.20 13.14 4.10
CA ASP A 125 -16.40 12.32 4.25
C ASP A 125 -16.28 10.92 3.59
N GLY A 126 -15.12 10.62 2.98
CA GLY A 126 -14.82 9.34 2.33
C GLY A 126 -15.65 9.04 1.08
N LYS A 127 -16.30 10.05 0.48
CA LYS A 127 -17.17 9.82 -0.68
C LYS A 127 -16.50 10.09 -2.02
N THR A 128 -15.43 10.86 -2.03
CA THR A 128 -14.67 11.16 -3.24
C THR A 128 -13.28 10.57 -3.11
N TRP A 129 -12.98 9.62 -3.98
CA TRP A 129 -11.66 9.01 -4.12
C TRP A 129 -10.82 9.75 -5.15
N GLY A 130 -9.50 9.78 -4.96
CA GLY A 130 -8.52 10.35 -5.87
C GLY A 130 -8.25 11.85 -5.65
N SER A 131 -8.88 12.47 -4.64
CA SER A 131 -8.66 13.88 -4.30
C SER A 131 -9.04 14.18 -2.85
N GLY A 132 -8.52 15.28 -2.30
CA GLY A 132 -8.74 15.64 -0.90
C GLY A 132 -7.49 15.46 -0.07
N ASN A 133 -7.62 14.88 1.13
CA ASN A 133 -6.51 14.63 2.04
C ASN A 133 -5.93 13.23 1.87
N LEU A 134 -4.66 13.07 2.23
CA LEU A 134 -3.98 11.78 2.23
C LEU A 134 -4.40 10.96 3.45
N TYR A 135 -4.81 9.70 3.26
CA TYR A 135 -5.20 8.78 4.33
C TYR A 135 -4.34 7.52 4.40
N GLY A 136 -3.54 7.28 3.39
CA GLY A 136 -2.63 6.16 3.32
C GLY A 136 -1.36 6.49 2.53
N ILE A 137 -0.41 5.58 2.56
CA ILE A 137 0.81 5.63 1.77
C ILE A 137 1.26 4.20 1.54
N SER A 138 1.72 3.88 0.33
CA SER A 138 2.25 2.56 0.03
C SER A 138 3.76 2.58 -0.12
N PRO A 139 4.48 1.67 0.52
CA PRO A 139 5.92 1.49 0.31
C PRO A 139 6.22 0.76 -1.00
N VAL A 140 5.23 0.20 -1.65
CA VAL A 140 5.34 -0.59 -2.89
C VAL A 140 4.47 0.03 -3.98
N ALA A 141 4.91 -0.05 -5.22
CA ALA A 141 4.11 0.27 -6.38
C ALA A 141 3.94 -0.99 -7.23
N GLU A 142 2.73 -1.23 -7.68
CA GLU A 142 2.39 -2.32 -8.59
C GLU A 142 1.80 -1.75 -9.87
N ASP A 143 2.30 -2.23 -11.01
CA ASP A 143 1.78 -1.86 -12.32
C ASP A 143 1.10 -3.07 -12.96
N VAL A 144 -0.13 -2.90 -13.39
CA VAL A 144 -0.82 -3.88 -14.21
C VAL A 144 -0.40 -3.69 -15.66
N ILE A 145 0.37 -4.63 -16.17
CA ILE A 145 0.94 -4.55 -17.53
C ILE A 145 0.80 -5.88 -18.26
N VAL A 146 0.96 -5.84 -19.58
CA VAL A 146 0.98 -7.03 -20.43
C VAL A 146 2.42 -7.48 -20.65
N TYR A 147 2.76 -8.68 -20.19
CA TYR A 147 4.04 -9.31 -20.47
C TYR A 147 3.96 -10.11 -21.78
N TYR A 148 4.95 -9.94 -22.66
CA TYR A 148 5.02 -10.65 -23.93
C TYR A 148 6.17 -11.67 -23.91
N ASN A 149 5.86 -12.91 -24.31
CA ASN A 149 6.88 -13.88 -24.67
C ASN A 149 7.37 -13.56 -26.09
N LYS A 150 8.51 -12.86 -26.19
CA LYS A 150 9.07 -12.37 -27.45
C LYS A 150 9.46 -13.51 -28.41
N ASP A 151 9.92 -14.64 -27.88
CA ASP A 151 10.30 -15.78 -28.70
C ASP A 151 9.07 -16.46 -29.31
N LYS A 152 7.98 -16.58 -28.56
CA LYS A 152 6.70 -17.06 -29.09
C LYS A 152 6.15 -16.14 -30.16
N LEU A 153 6.10 -14.83 -29.92
CA LEU A 153 5.67 -13.88 -30.96
C LEU A 153 6.49 -14.03 -32.23
N LYS A 154 7.81 -14.07 -32.11
CA LYS A 154 8.71 -14.24 -33.25
C LYS A 154 8.47 -15.56 -33.99
N SER A 155 8.25 -16.67 -33.30
CA SER A 155 7.96 -17.98 -33.94
C SER A 155 6.64 -17.98 -34.74
N LEU A 156 5.71 -17.09 -34.37
CA LEU A 156 4.44 -16.87 -35.04
C LEU A 156 4.50 -15.76 -36.13
N GLY A 157 5.70 -15.22 -36.40
CA GLY A 157 5.87 -14.13 -37.35
C GLY A 157 5.33 -12.77 -36.86
N LEU A 158 5.16 -12.62 -35.55
CA LEU A 158 4.62 -11.43 -34.91
C LEU A 158 5.72 -10.59 -34.24
N SER A 159 5.47 -9.29 -34.15
CA SER A 159 6.21 -8.36 -33.29
C SER A 159 5.41 -8.06 -32.02
N VAL A 160 6.06 -7.42 -31.04
CA VAL A 160 5.35 -6.87 -29.87
C VAL A 160 4.34 -5.83 -30.36
N PRO A 161 3.04 -5.97 -30.03
CA PRO A 161 2.01 -5.05 -30.46
C PRO A 161 2.26 -3.63 -29.92
N SER A 162 2.01 -2.63 -30.74
CA SER A 162 2.07 -1.21 -30.39
C SER A 162 0.71 -0.53 -30.40
N THR A 163 -0.31 -1.22 -30.92
CA THR A 163 -1.69 -0.78 -30.98
C THR A 163 -2.62 -1.88 -30.46
N PHE A 164 -3.84 -1.50 -30.06
CA PHE A 164 -4.84 -2.46 -29.64
C PHE A 164 -5.22 -3.44 -30.77
N ALA A 165 -5.34 -2.96 -31.99
CA ALA A 165 -5.62 -3.82 -33.16
C ALA A 165 -4.51 -4.86 -33.41
N GLU A 166 -3.24 -4.46 -33.25
CA GLU A 166 -2.12 -5.41 -33.33
C GLU A 166 -2.14 -6.43 -32.17
N PHE A 167 -2.55 -5.99 -30.98
CA PHE A 167 -2.74 -6.88 -29.84
C PHE A 167 -3.85 -7.92 -30.13
N GLU A 168 -5.02 -7.49 -30.59
CA GLU A 168 -6.11 -8.41 -30.99
C GLU A 168 -5.67 -9.40 -32.07
N ASN A 169 -4.93 -8.91 -33.07
CA ASN A 169 -4.38 -9.77 -34.12
C ASN A 169 -3.40 -10.81 -33.54
N ALA A 170 -2.53 -10.39 -32.59
CA ALA A 170 -1.59 -11.31 -31.93
C ALA A 170 -2.32 -12.42 -31.17
N LEU A 171 -3.42 -12.07 -30.47
CA LEU A 171 -4.26 -13.05 -29.77
C LEU A 171 -4.90 -14.04 -30.76
N LYS A 172 -5.44 -13.54 -31.86
CA LYS A 172 -6.05 -14.38 -32.89
C LYS A 172 -5.04 -15.34 -33.52
N VAL A 173 -3.89 -14.84 -33.97
CA VAL A 173 -2.85 -15.67 -34.57
C VAL A 173 -2.33 -16.72 -33.60
N SER A 174 -2.13 -16.37 -32.33
CA SER A 174 -1.71 -17.34 -31.31
C SER A 174 -2.74 -18.44 -31.14
N LYS A 175 -4.03 -18.09 -31.05
CA LYS A 175 -5.13 -19.05 -30.94
C LYS A 175 -5.20 -19.99 -32.15
N ASP A 176 -5.11 -19.43 -33.36
CA ASP A 176 -5.19 -20.19 -34.61
C ASP A 176 -3.99 -21.17 -34.76
N ALA A 177 -2.84 -20.83 -34.14
CA ALA A 177 -1.67 -21.68 -34.05
C ALA A 177 -1.74 -22.74 -32.92
N GLY A 178 -2.82 -22.78 -32.17
CA GLY A 178 -3.00 -23.72 -31.03
C GLY A 178 -2.24 -23.33 -29.76
N GLU A 179 -1.74 -22.10 -29.68
CA GLU A 179 -1.10 -21.56 -28.52
C GLU A 179 -2.15 -20.92 -27.57
N LEU A 180 -1.80 -20.81 -26.27
CA LEU A 180 -2.60 -20.06 -25.30
C LEU A 180 -2.41 -18.56 -25.55
N PRO A 181 -3.44 -17.80 -26.01
CA PRO A 181 -3.29 -16.40 -26.37
C PRO A 181 -2.98 -15.49 -25.18
N ILE A 182 -3.64 -15.74 -24.04
CA ILE A 182 -3.44 -15.01 -22.77
C ILE A 182 -3.39 -16.05 -21.64
N ALA A 183 -2.36 -15.96 -20.81
CA ALA A 183 -2.31 -16.65 -19.53
C ALA A 183 -2.72 -15.65 -18.43
N LEU A 184 -3.79 -15.97 -17.72
CA LEU A 184 -4.32 -15.15 -16.63
C LEU A 184 -4.73 -16.07 -15.48
N GLY A 185 -4.26 -15.76 -14.26
CA GLY A 185 -4.73 -16.40 -13.03
C GLY A 185 -6.11 -15.84 -12.67
N GLY A 186 -7.19 -16.53 -13.09
CA GLY A 186 -8.55 -16.03 -12.91
C GLY A 186 -9.40 -16.83 -11.94
N ALA A 187 -8.82 -17.82 -11.23
CA ALA A 187 -9.59 -18.67 -10.32
C ALA A 187 -10.25 -17.88 -9.18
N ASP A 188 -9.56 -16.89 -8.65
CA ASP A 188 -10.05 -16.04 -7.54
C ASP A 188 -10.94 -14.89 -8.02
N GLY A 189 -11.14 -14.75 -9.32
CA GLY A 189 -12.01 -13.72 -9.94
C GLY A 189 -11.39 -12.33 -10.03
N TRP A 190 -10.75 -11.81 -9.00
CA TRP A 190 -10.21 -10.45 -8.96
C TRP A 190 -9.17 -10.12 -10.05
N PRO A 191 -8.27 -11.03 -10.53
CA PRO A 191 -7.33 -10.67 -11.56
C PRO A 191 -7.98 -10.29 -12.90
N ILE A 192 -9.23 -10.72 -13.11
CA ILE A 192 -10.00 -10.39 -14.32
C ILE A 192 -10.34 -8.90 -14.37
N ILE A 193 -10.51 -8.25 -13.21
CA ILE A 193 -10.77 -6.80 -13.11
C ILE A 193 -9.61 -6.01 -13.72
N HIS A 194 -8.38 -6.46 -13.55
CA HIS A 194 -7.20 -5.81 -14.12
C HIS A 194 -7.17 -5.87 -15.65
N VAL A 195 -7.59 -7.01 -16.23
CA VAL A 195 -7.74 -7.12 -17.69
C VAL A 195 -8.81 -6.17 -18.20
N TRP A 196 -9.94 -6.08 -17.49
CA TRP A 196 -10.99 -5.12 -17.80
C TRP A 196 -10.47 -3.68 -17.77
N GLY A 197 -9.77 -3.30 -16.70
CA GLY A 197 -9.19 -1.95 -16.56
C GLY A 197 -8.21 -1.59 -17.67
N LEU A 198 -7.40 -2.54 -18.14
CA LEU A 198 -6.52 -2.33 -19.31
C LEU A 198 -7.30 -2.09 -20.60
N VAL A 199 -8.37 -2.86 -20.83
CA VAL A 199 -9.24 -2.69 -22.01
C VAL A 199 -10.01 -1.38 -21.93
N GLU A 200 -10.58 -1.05 -20.78
CA GLU A 200 -11.30 0.20 -20.54
C GLU A 200 -10.38 1.41 -20.75
N GLY A 201 -9.18 1.41 -20.13
CA GLY A 201 -8.20 2.48 -20.29
C GLY A 201 -7.69 2.69 -21.72
N ALA A 202 -7.80 1.66 -22.59
CA ALA A 202 -7.49 1.79 -24.00
C ALA A 202 -8.61 2.46 -24.82
N HIS A 203 -9.84 2.56 -24.30
CA HIS A 203 -11.02 3.00 -25.03
C HIS A 203 -11.76 4.19 -24.40
N VAL A 204 -11.53 4.46 -23.14
CA VAL A 204 -12.23 5.49 -22.36
C VAL A 204 -11.24 6.52 -21.83
N ASP A 205 -11.64 7.79 -21.82
CA ASP A 205 -10.84 8.86 -21.23
C ASP A 205 -10.64 8.57 -19.72
N PRO A 206 -9.40 8.62 -19.21
CA PRO A 206 -9.10 8.36 -17.78
C PRO A 206 -9.93 9.21 -16.80
N SER A 207 -10.43 10.37 -17.21
CA SER A 207 -11.32 11.21 -16.40
C SER A 207 -12.71 10.61 -16.19
N GLN A 208 -13.08 9.58 -16.95
CA GLN A 208 -14.39 8.91 -16.91
C GLN A 208 -14.34 7.53 -16.23
N THR A 209 -13.15 7.06 -15.85
CA THR A 209 -12.93 5.71 -15.28
C THR A 209 -12.77 5.68 -13.76
N ARG A 210 -13.02 6.81 -13.09
CA ARG A 210 -12.92 6.94 -11.63
C ARG A 210 -14.28 7.14 -10.95
#